data_f73e0c5beed186db33e0b759c8f0f219
#
_entry.id   f73e0c5beed186db33e0b759c8f0f219
#
_cell.length_a   1.000
_cell.length_b   1.000
_cell.length_c   1.000
_cell.angle_alpha   90.00
_cell.angle_beta   90.00
_cell.angle_gamma   90.00
#
_symmetry.space_group_name_H-M   'P 1'
#
loop_
_entity.id
_entity.type
_entity.pdbx_description
1 polymer ?
#
loop_
_entity_poly.entity_id
_entity_poly.type
_entity_poly.pdbx_seq_one_letter_code
_entity_poly.pdbx_strand_id
1 'polypeptide(L)' 'MEFKNRLKELRATKKISQMQLAKAINVSQSAIAKWELGKTEPTASAIITLAKFFNETTDYILGKED' A
#
# COMPACT_ATOMS: atom_id res chain seq x y z
N MET A 1 12.82 -4.96 2.49
CA MET A 1 11.68 -5.39 1.65
C MET A 1 11.24 -4.22 0.78
N GLU A 2 10.84 -4.49 -0.46
CA GLU A 2 10.37 -3.42 -1.33
C GLU A 2 8.93 -3.06 -1.04
N PHE A 3 8.56 -1.80 -1.33
CA PHE A 3 7.19 -1.32 -1.13
C PHE A 3 6.14 -2.23 -1.77
N LYS A 4 6.36 -2.66 -3.02
CA LYS A 4 5.38 -3.51 -3.72
C LYS A 4 5.07 -4.79 -2.95
N ASN A 5 6.08 -5.38 -2.35
CA ASN A 5 5.92 -6.61 -1.60
C ASN A 5 5.30 -6.36 -0.22
N ARG A 6 5.69 -5.26 0.41
CA ARG A 6 5.09 -4.85 1.69
C ARG A 6 3.61 -4.59 1.55
N LEU A 7 3.20 -3.92 0.47
CA LEU A 7 1.79 -3.61 0.24
C LEU A 7 0.97 -4.89 0.07
N LYS A 8 1.47 -5.84 -0.72
CA LYS A 8 0.80 -7.13 -0.89
C LYS A 8 0.68 -7.87 0.44
N GLU A 9 1.75 -7.86 1.23
CA GLU A 9 1.78 -8.52 2.54
C GLU A 9 0.74 -7.91 3.49
N LEU A 10 0.71 -6.58 3.57
CA LEU A 10 -0.24 -5.88 4.44
C LEU A 10 -1.68 -6.15 4.04
N ARG A 11 -1.95 -6.12 2.75
CA ARG A 11 -3.29 -6.40 2.24
C ARG A 11 -3.71 -7.84 2.55
N ALA A 12 -2.80 -8.79 2.33
CA ALA A 12 -3.07 -10.20 2.60
C ALA A 12 -3.32 -10.44 4.10
N THR A 13 -2.53 -9.82 4.96
CA THR A 13 -2.70 -9.93 6.40
C THR A 13 -4.05 -9.39 6.85
N LYS A 14 -4.49 -8.29 6.26
CA LYS A 14 -5.78 -7.69 6.57
C LYS A 14 -6.94 -8.37 5.83
N LYS A 15 -6.64 -9.28 4.91
CA LYS A 15 -7.62 -10.05 4.14
C LYS A 15 -8.55 -9.16 3.32
N ILE A 16 -7.99 -8.16 2.67
CA ILE A 16 -8.76 -7.26 1.81
C ILE A 16 -8.25 -7.34 0.37
N SER A 17 -9.17 -7.10 -0.57
CA SER A 17 -8.84 -7.08 -1.99
C SER A 17 -8.21 -5.75 -2.38
N GLN A 18 -7.62 -5.70 -3.59
CA GLN A 18 -7.15 -4.45 -4.15
C GLN A 18 -8.26 -3.41 -4.23
N MET A 19 -9.46 -3.84 -4.64
CA MET A 19 -10.61 -2.94 -4.76
C MET A 19 -11.02 -2.39 -3.39
N GLN A 20 -11.03 -3.22 -2.37
CA GLN A 20 -11.38 -2.78 -1.03
C GLN A 20 -10.37 -1.76 -0.49
N LEU A 21 -9.08 -2.01 -0.71
CA LEU A 21 -8.04 -1.06 -0.32
C LEU A 21 -8.18 0.25 -1.09
N ALA A 22 -8.41 0.16 -2.41
CA ALA A 22 -8.56 1.34 -3.25
C ALA A 22 -9.68 2.24 -2.75
N LYS A 23 -10.81 1.66 -2.41
CA LYS A 23 -11.94 2.41 -1.85
C LYS A 23 -11.60 3.03 -0.50
N ALA A 24 -10.89 2.29 0.34
CA ALA A 24 -10.55 2.75 1.70
C ALA A 24 -9.62 3.96 1.68
N ILE A 25 -8.70 4.03 0.73
CA ILE A 25 -7.73 5.14 0.67
C ILE A 25 -8.00 6.11 -0.49
N ASN A 26 -9.15 5.95 -1.14
CA ASN A 26 -9.65 6.86 -2.17
C ASN A 26 -8.72 6.99 -3.38
N VAL A 27 -8.30 5.85 -3.91
CA VAL A 27 -7.54 5.77 -5.16
C VAL A 27 -8.21 4.73 -6.07
N SER A 28 -7.76 4.63 -7.31
CA SER A 28 -8.29 3.61 -8.23
C SER A 28 -7.67 2.25 -7.93
N GLN A 29 -8.41 1.18 -8.26
CA GLN A 29 -7.85 -0.16 -8.17
C GLN A 29 -6.63 -0.30 -9.09
N SER A 30 -6.66 0.36 -10.25
CA SER A 30 -5.55 0.36 -11.19
C SER A 30 -4.27 0.89 -10.54
N ALA A 31 -4.38 1.92 -9.69
CA ALA A 31 -3.23 2.45 -8.97
C ALA A 31 -2.64 1.40 -8.03
N ILE A 32 -3.49 0.73 -7.25
CA ILE A 32 -3.04 -0.34 -6.34
C ILE A 32 -2.33 -1.44 -7.13
N ALA A 33 -2.95 -1.88 -8.24
CA ALA A 33 -2.39 -2.95 -9.07
C ALA A 33 -1.00 -2.58 -9.60
N LYS A 34 -0.83 -1.35 -10.08
CA LYS A 34 0.46 -0.89 -10.60
C LYS A 34 1.51 -0.80 -9.50
N TRP A 35 1.14 -0.35 -8.31
CA TRP A 35 2.04 -0.32 -7.17
C TRP A 35 2.51 -1.73 -6.81
N GLU A 36 1.60 -2.70 -6.79
CA GLU A 36 1.94 -4.08 -6.43
C GLU A 36 2.76 -4.79 -7.50
N LEU A 37 2.68 -4.31 -8.74
CA LEU A 37 3.53 -4.82 -9.83
C LEU A 37 4.88 -4.10 -9.92
N GLY A 38 5.04 -3.02 -9.17
CA GLY A 38 6.27 -2.21 -9.24
C GLY A 38 6.34 -1.33 -10.47
N LYS A 39 5.22 -1.12 -11.18
CA LYS A 39 5.20 -0.30 -12.40
C LYS A 39 5.21 1.20 -12.10
N THR A 40 4.59 1.60 -11.02
CA THR A 40 4.56 2.99 -10.57
C THR A 40 4.79 3.05 -9.08
N GLU A 41 5.18 4.22 -8.60
CA GLU A 41 5.37 4.45 -7.18
C GLU A 41 4.23 5.33 -6.65
N PRO A 42 3.81 5.14 -5.39
CA PRO A 42 2.79 6.00 -4.80
C PRO A 42 3.35 7.38 -4.52
N THR A 43 2.45 8.36 -4.47
CA THR A 43 2.82 9.71 -4.03
C THR A 43 3.11 9.70 -2.53
N ALA A 44 3.75 10.78 -2.05
CA ALA A 44 3.99 10.94 -0.62
C ALA A 44 2.68 10.92 0.16
N SER A 45 1.64 11.59 -0.35
CA SER A 45 0.34 11.60 0.34
C SER A 45 -0.29 10.21 0.38
N ALA A 46 -0.13 9.41 -0.67
CA ALA A 46 -0.63 8.04 -0.67
C ALA A 46 0.08 7.18 0.38
N ILE A 47 1.39 7.34 0.53
CA ILE A 47 2.16 6.63 1.56
C ILE A 47 1.65 6.98 2.95
N ILE A 48 1.41 8.26 3.21
CA ILE A 48 0.89 8.71 4.51
C ILE A 48 -0.49 8.10 4.77
N THR A 49 -1.36 8.09 3.75
CA THR A 49 -2.70 7.52 3.88
C THR A 49 -2.63 6.01 4.15
N LEU A 50 -1.75 5.30 3.44
CA LEU A 50 -1.54 3.88 3.67
C LEU A 50 -1.05 3.59 5.08
N ALA A 51 -0.11 4.39 5.57
CA ALA A 51 0.42 4.23 6.92
C ALA A 51 -0.69 4.37 7.96
N LYS A 52 -1.55 5.36 7.79
CA LYS A 52 -2.70 5.55 8.69
C LYS A 52 -3.69 4.40 8.60
N PHE A 53 -3.99 3.96 7.38
CA PHE A 53 -4.97 2.87 7.19
C PHE A 53 -4.49 1.57 7.83
N PHE A 54 -3.21 1.24 7.64
CA PHE A 54 -2.64 0.00 8.18
C PHE A 54 -2.10 0.17 9.60
N ASN A 55 -2.16 1.38 10.15
CA ASN A 55 -1.64 1.68 11.50
C ASN A 55 -0.16 1.32 11.62
N GLU A 56 0.63 1.74 10.64
CA GLU A 56 2.06 1.50 10.57
C GLU A 56 2.80 2.81 10.32
N THR A 57 4.11 2.80 10.48
CA THR A 57 4.92 3.97 10.13
C THR A 57 5.09 4.05 8.61
N THR A 58 5.41 5.24 8.10
CA THR A 58 5.72 5.41 6.68
C THR A 58 6.95 4.60 6.29
N ASP A 59 7.95 4.50 7.17
CA ASP A 59 9.14 3.69 6.90
C ASP A 59 8.79 2.22 6.77
N TYR A 60 7.89 1.72 7.61
CA TYR A 60 7.44 0.34 7.50
C TYR A 60 6.71 0.10 6.16
N ILE A 61 5.84 1.03 5.77
CA ILE A 61 5.13 0.95 4.49
C ILE A 61 6.12 0.90 3.33
N LEU A 62 7.17 1.71 3.40
CA LEU A 62 8.19 1.78 2.35
C LEU A 62 9.15 0.59 2.35
N GLY A 63 9.05 -0.29 3.34
CA GLY A 63 9.92 -1.45 3.45
C GLY A 63 11.28 -1.15 4.07
N LYS A 64 11.43 0.00 4.74
CA LYS A 64 12.70 0.42 5.34
C LYS A 64 12.88 -0.08 6.76
N GLU A 65 11.82 -0.59 7.37
CA GLU A 65 11.90 -1.23 8.70
C GLU A 65 11.04 -2.47 8.72
N ASP A 66 11.39 -3.42 9.55
CA ASP A 66 10.70 -4.72 9.65
C ASP A 66 9.50 -4.69 10.60
#